data_bfb0087fcb78da881693971f392c5487
#
_entry.id   bfb0087fcb78da881693971f392c5487
#
_cell.length_a   1.000
_cell.length_b   1.000
_cell.length_c   1.000
_cell.angle_alpha   90.00
_cell.angle_beta   90.00
_cell.angle_gamma   90.00
#
_symmetry.space_group_name_H-M   'P 1'
#
loop_
_entity.id
_entity.type
_entity.pdbx_description
1 polymer ?
#
loop_
_entity_poly.entity_id
_entity_poly.type
_entity_poly.pdbx_seq_one_letter_code
_entity_poly.pdbx_strand_id
1 'polypeptide(L)'
;SYSKYYFTDYISNPDMFSMTSMLNYSFNRPKSAMDQCRGLLKRREEYDSNGNLKILVTNKFQENTPSTMSIPCRTQKVYILDAPYAFIEEASYSIYLCEMLPKEEVVTTYEQGGDSIVNTTTYSYNSLGLVSKVVKTLNHGESEQTLIKYPTDFPDSTVYANFQERHILSPLV
;
A
#
# COMPACT_ATOMS: atom_id res chain seq x y z
N SER A 1 13.23 28.72 -4.28
CA SER A 1 12.68 27.41 -4.64
C SER A 1 11.84 26.86 -3.47
N TYR A 2 10.83 26.07 -3.78
CA TYR A 2 9.98 25.38 -2.79
C TYR A 2 9.44 24.08 -3.36
N SER A 3 8.95 23.19 -2.47
CA SER A 3 8.37 21.92 -2.87
C SER A 3 6.98 21.75 -2.26
N LYS A 4 6.10 21.05 -2.98
CA LYS A 4 4.77 20.64 -2.51
C LYS A 4 4.68 19.12 -2.49
N TYR A 5 4.04 18.57 -1.47
CA TYR A 5 3.86 17.15 -1.29
C TYR A 5 2.38 16.84 -1.11
N TYR A 6 1.91 15.80 -1.80
CA TYR A 6 0.52 15.35 -1.75
C TYR A 6 0.50 13.87 -1.37
N PHE A 7 -0.24 13.55 -0.33
CA PHE A 7 -0.33 12.21 0.21
C PHE A 7 -1.73 11.64 0.05
N THR A 8 -1.85 10.32 0.18
CA THR A 8 -3.14 9.67 0.38
C THR A 8 -3.71 10.07 1.74
N ASP A 9 -5.01 10.29 1.79
CA ASP A 9 -5.71 10.79 2.96
C ASP A 9 -6.96 9.95 3.28
N TYR A 10 -7.72 10.40 4.28
CA TYR A 10 -8.99 9.80 4.69
C TYR A 10 -10.08 9.90 3.61
N ILE A 11 -10.07 10.95 2.78
CA ILE A 11 -11.08 11.14 1.74
C ILE A 11 -10.90 10.10 0.64
N SER A 12 -9.65 9.84 0.24
CA SER A 12 -9.31 8.84 -0.77
C SER A 12 -9.36 7.40 -0.23
N ASN A 13 -9.14 7.20 1.07
CA ASN A 13 -9.12 5.90 1.74
C ASN A 13 -9.92 5.97 3.05
N PRO A 14 -11.26 6.06 2.98
CA PRO A 14 -12.10 6.10 4.17
C PRO A 14 -12.08 4.75 4.91
N ASP A 15 -12.32 4.78 6.22
CA ASP A 15 -12.46 3.56 6.99
C ASP A 15 -13.62 2.70 6.48
N MET A 16 -13.43 1.39 6.45
CA MET A 16 -14.47 0.46 6.06
C MET A 16 -15.46 0.23 7.20
N PHE A 17 -16.74 0.31 6.88
CA PHE A 17 -17.80 -0.03 7.84
C PHE A 17 -18.01 -1.54 7.89
N SER A 18 -18.14 -2.08 9.08
CA SER A 18 -18.61 -3.45 9.28
C SER A 18 -20.10 -3.57 8.89
N MET A 19 -20.44 -4.55 8.06
CA MET A 19 -21.77 -4.71 7.46
C MET A 19 -22.78 -5.51 8.29
N THR A 20 -22.55 -5.82 9.56
CA THR A 20 -23.51 -6.61 10.34
C THR A 20 -23.86 -6.01 11.68
N SER A 21 -24.98 -5.28 11.74
CA SER A 21 -25.77 -5.19 12.96
C SER A 21 -27.23 -5.50 12.63
N MET A 22 -27.77 -6.54 13.22
CA MET A 22 -29.21 -6.92 13.09
C MET A 22 -30.14 -6.05 13.93
N LEU A 23 -29.67 -5.12 14.70
CA LEU A 23 -30.48 -4.28 15.60
C LEU A 23 -30.15 -2.80 15.47
N ASN A 24 -31.20 -1.99 15.36
CA ASN A 24 -31.19 -0.54 15.14
C ASN A 24 -30.74 0.30 16.38
N TYR A 25 -29.86 -0.19 17.22
CA TYR A 25 -29.38 0.57 18.35
C TYR A 25 -28.06 1.28 18.04
N SER A 26 -27.93 2.50 18.56
CA SER A 26 -26.83 3.43 18.31
C SER A 26 -25.48 2.96 18.89
N PHE A 27 -24.97 1.85 18.40
CA PHE A 27 -23.60 1.46 18.67
C PHE A 27 -22.70 2.26 17.72
N ASN A 28 -21.64 2.86 18.28
CA ASN A 28 -20.52 3.27 17.47
C ASN A 28 -19.93 2.01 16.84
N ARG A 29 -20.35 1.72 15.61
CA ARG A 29 -19.88 0.55 14.88
C ARG A 29 -18.36 0.65 14.75
N PRO A 30 -17.61 -0.36 15.17
CA PRO A 30 -16.18 -0.37 14.91
C PRO A 30 -15.96 -0.34 13.40
N LYS A 31 -15.00 0.49 13.00
CA LYS A 31 -14.59 0.64 11.61
C LYS A 31 -13.26 -0.04 11.44
N SER A 32 -13.06 -0.67 10.29
CA SER A 32 -11.73 -1.11 9.91
C SER A 32 -10.93 0.09 9.43
N ALA A 33 -9.89 0.45 10.17
CA ALA A 33 -9.01 1.56 9.78
C ALA A 33 -8.22 1.19 8.52
N MET A 34 -8.13 2.14 7.59
CA MET A 34 -7.35 2.02 6.34
C MET A 34 -6.02 2.81 6.45
N ASP A 35 -5.42 2.83 7.64
CA ASP A 35 -4.22 3.62 7.94
C ASP A 35 -3.03 3.25 7.06
N GLN A 36 -2.88 1.97 6.73
CA GLN A 36 -1.83 1.48 5.82
C GLN A 36 -1.94 2.01 4.39
N CYS A 37 -3.12 2.50 4.00
CA CYS A 37 -3.37 3.12 2.69
C CYS A 37 -3.24 4.64 2.72
N ARG A 38 -2.92 5.22 3.89
CA ARG A 38 -2.80 6.67 4.10
C ARG A 38 -1.35 7.08 4.30
N GLY A 39 -1.07 8.36 4.06
CA GLY A 39 0.29 8.90 4.21
C GLY A 39 1.25 8.46 3.10
N LEU A 40 0.79 7.78 2.05
CA LEU A 40 1.61 7.41 0.91
C LEU A 40 1.79 8.64 0.00
N LEU A 41 3.03 8.93 -0.36
CA LEU A 41 3.34 10.07 -1.23
C LEU A 41 2.84 9.81 -2.66
N LYS A 42 1.76 10.47 -3.07
CA LYS A 42 1.19 10.37 -4.43
C LYS A 42 1.86 11.29 -5.43
N ARG A 43 2.24 12.49 -4.98
CA ARG A 43 2.77 13.52 -5.87
C ARG A 43 3.73 14.43 -5.13
N ARG A 44 4.85 14.78 -5.77
CA ARG A 44 5.79 15.82 -5.34
C ARG A 44 6.01 16.78 -6.48
N GLU A 45 5.98 18.05 -6.20
CA GLU A 45 6.25 19.13 -7.14
C GLU A 45 7.42 19.97 -6.60
N GLU A 46 8.36 20.28 -7.45
CA GLU A 46 9.48 21.16 -7.13
C GLU A 46 9.49 22.37 -8.07
N TYR A 47 9.59 23.54 -7.49
CA TYR A 47 9.52 24.83 -8.17
C TYR A 47 10.82 25.59 -8.01
N ASP A 48 11.18 26.35 -9.06
CA ASP A 48 12.30 27.28 -9.00
C ASP A 48 11.95 28.54 -8.18
N SER A 49 12.89 29.51 -8.11
CA SER A 49 12.68 30.79 -7.41
C SER A 49 11.62 31.68 -8.07
N ASN A 50 11.30 31.44 -9.33
CA ASN A 50 10.31 32.20 -10.10
C ASN A 50 8.92 31.57 -10.04
N GLY A 51 8.77 30.43 -9.37
CA GLY A 51 7.52 29.70 -9.27
C GLY A 51 7.23 28.78 -10.46
N ASN A 52 8.20 28.53 -11.34
CA ASN A 52 8.02 27.56 -12.43
C ASN A 52 8.25 26.15 -11.93
N LEU A 53 7.37 25.23 -12.32
CA LEU A 53 7.50 23.80 -12.03
C LEU A 53 8.74 23.24 -12.75
N LYS A 54 9.64 22.62 -12.01
CA LYS A 54 10.87 22.01 -12.52
C LYS A 54 10.83 20.49 -12.49
N ILE A 55 10.29 19.92 -11.43
CA ILE A 55 10.20 18.48 -11.29
C ILE A 55 8.80 18.11 -10.79
N LEU A 56 8.20 17.15 -11.44
CA LEU A 56 6.97 16.51 -11.03
C LEU A 56 7.24 15.00 -10.84
N VAL A 57 7.02 14.51 -9.64
CA VAL A 57 7.05 13.07 -9.35
C VAL A 57 5.62 12.63 -9.03
N THR A 58 5.16 11.57 -9.68
CA THR A 58 3.89 10.92 -9.37
C THR A 58 4.10 9.44 -9.08
N ASN A 59 3.51 8.97 -8.00
CA ASN A 59 3.58 7.59 -7.56
C ASN A 59 2.21 6.92 -7.63
N LYS A 60 2.18 5.69 -8.12
CA LYS A 60 1.03 4.79 -8.03
C LYS A 60 1.39 3.62 -7.14
N PHE A 61 0.42 3.18 -6.40
CA PHE A 61 0.55 2.02 -5.50
C PHE A 61 -0.44 0.93 -5.91
N GLN A 62 -0.14 -0.28 -5.52
CA GLN A 62 -1.02 -1.44 -5.64
C GLN A 62 -1.08 -2.18 -4.32
N GLU A 63 -2.21 -2.82 -4.09
CA GLU A 63 -2.39 -3.69 -2.94
C GLU A 63 -1.63 -5.00 -3.14
N ASN A 64 -0.89 -5.45 -2.13
CA ASN A 64 -0.29 -6.77 -2.10
C ASN A 64 -1.36 -7.80 -1.70
N THR A 65 -2.09 -8.31 -2.69
CA THR A 65 -3.21 -9.24 -2.46
C THR A 65 -2.84 -10.50 -1.70
N PRO A 66 -1.64 -11.10 -1.82
CA PRO A 66 -1.26 -12.26 -1.00
C PRO A 66 -1.13 -11.96 0.48
N SER A 67 -0.79 -10.72 0.85
CA SER A 67 -0.67 -10.29 2.25
C SER A 67 -1.93 -9.62 2.81
N THR A 68 -2.95 -9.41 1.97
CA THR A 68 -4.21 -8.86 2.43
C THR A 68 -4.91 -9.87 3.33
N MET A 69 -5.11 -9.49 4.57
CA MET A 69 -5.72 -10.33 5.60
C MET A 69 -6.87 -9.57 6.27
N SER A 70 -7.96 -10.28 6.49
CA SER A 70 -9.07 -9.82 7.30
C SER A 70 -9.13 -10.64 8.58
N ILE A 71 -8.89 -10.00 9.72
CA ILE A 71 -8.98 -10.64 11.03
C ILE A 71 -10.37 -10.37 11.60
N PRO A 72 -11.24 -11.39 11.74
CA PRO A 72 -12.55 -11.21 12.34
C PRO A 72 -12.40 -10.92 13.84
N CYS A 73 -13.03 -9.85 14.29
CA CYS A 73 -13.10 -9.46 15.69
C CYS A 73 -14.55 -9.41 16.15
N ARG A 74 -14.79 -9.75 17.43
CA ARG A 74 -16.08 -9.61 18.08
C ARG A 74 -15.99 -8.67 19.26
N THR A 75 -16.98 -7.81 19.40
CA THR A 75 -17.22 -7.05 20.62
C THR A 75 -18.58 -7.44 21.19
N GLN A 76 -18.63 -7.60 22.50
CA GLN A 76 -19.88 -7.86 23.21
C GLN A 76 -20.08 -6.76 24.25
N LYS A 77 -21.29 -6.25 24.35
CA LYS A 77 -21.71 -5.35 25.42
C LYS A 77 -22.91 -5.95 26.12
N VAL A 78 -22.77 -6.13 27.42
CA VAL A 78 -23.83 -6.65 28.27
C VAL A 78 -24.53 -5.47 28.95
N TYR A 79 -25.83 -5.37 28.75
CA TYR A 79 -26.68 -4.44 29.47
C TYR A 79 -27.43 -5.21 30.52
N ILE A 80 -27.26 -4.88 31.79
CA ILE A 80 -28.08 -5.36 32.89
C ILE A 80 -29.13 -4.29 33.14
N LEU A 81 -30.33 -4.51 32.60
CA LEU A 81 -31.52 -3.79 33.01
C LEU A 81 -32.02 -4.56 34.19
N ASP A 82 -32.67 -4.03 35.17
CA ASP A 82 -33.14 -4.68 36.40
C ASP A 82 -33.34 -6.21 36.30
N ALA A 83 -32.78 -6.97 37.25
CA ALA A 83 -32.88 -8.42 37.23
C ALA A 83 -34.36 -8.89 37.06
N PRO A 84 -34.67 -9.86 36.17
CA PRO A 84 -33.78 -10.85 35.56
C PRO A 84 -33.38 -10.59 34.09
N TYR A 85 -33.49 -9.38 33.59
CA TYR A 85 -33.27 -9.10 32.17
C TYR A 85 -31.87 -8.62 31.89
N ALA A 86 -31.13 -9.40 31.12
CA ALA A 86 -29.85 -8.98 30.55
C ALA A 86 -29.94 -9.03 29.01
N PHE A 87 -29.52 -7.96 28.35
CA PHE A 87 -29.34 -7.95 26.90
C PHE A 87 -27.85 -8.03 26.58
N ILE A 88 -27.53 -8.94 25.68
CA ILE A 88 -26.17 -9.04 25.11
C ILE A 88 -26.25 -8.47 23.70
N GLU A 89 -25.49 -7.44 23.44
CA GLU A 89 -25.33 -6.90 22.11
C GLU A 89 -23.96 -7.32 21.59
N GLU A 90 -23.96 -7.96 20.42
CA GLU A 90 -22.75 -8.38 19.74
C GLU A 90 -22.54 -7.55 18.48
N ALA A 91 -21.33 -7.07 18.28
CA ALA A 91 -20.89 -6.50 17.02
C ALA A 91 -19.68 -7.28 16.52
N SER A 92 -19.73 -7.74 15.28
CA SER A 92 -18.58 -8.29 14.59
C SER A 92 -18.00 -7.25 13.63
N TYR A 93 -16.69 -7.17 13.58
CA TYR A 93 -15.96 -6.34 12.62
C TYR A 93 -14.70 -7.07 12.18
N SER A 94 -14.12 -6.66 11.08
CA SER A 94 -12.86 -7.21 10.62
C SER A 94 -11.79 -6.12 10.68
N ILE A 95 -10.63 -6.48 11.19
CA ILE A 95 -9.42 -5.66 11.00
C ILE A 95 -8.88 -6.01 9.63
N TYR A 96 -8.83 -5.02 8.76
CA TYR A 96 -8.30 -5.16 7.42
C TYR A 96 -6.83 -4.79 7.43
N LEU A 97 -5.98 -5.75 7.07
CA LEU A 97 -4.55 -5.57 6.92
C LEU A 97 -4.25 -5.70 5.43
N CYS A 98 -3.74 -4.65 4.83
CA CYS A 98 -3.20 -4.71 3.48
C CYS A 98 -1.83 -4.05 3.44
N GLU A 99 -0.95 -4.56 2.61
CA GLU A 99 0.33 -3.95 2.30
C GLU A 99 0.21 -3.21 0.97
N MET A 100 0.56 -1.93 0.97
CA MET A 100 0.57 -1.12 -0.23
C MET A 100 1.97 -1.06 -0.81
N LEU A 101 2.13 -1.58 -2.01
CA LEU A 101 3.41 -1.67 -2.71
C LEU A 101 3.49 -0.59 -3.81
N PRO A 102 4.65 0.05 -4.03
CA PRO A 102 4.88 0.90 -5.18
C PRO A 102 4.59 0.13 -6.48
N LYS A 103 3.82 0.72 -7.38
CA LYS A 103 3.53 0.15 -8.70
C LYS A 103 4.29 0.85 -9.81
N GLU A 104 4.25 2.16 -9.77
CA GLU A 104 4.82 3.01 -10.80
C GLU A 104 5.27 4.34 -10.19
N GLU A 105 6.44 4.80 -10.59
CA GLU A 105 6.93 6.15 -10.35
C GLU A 105 7.16 6.82 -11.71
N VAL A 106 6.60 8.01 -11.91
CA VAL A 106 6.84 8.84 -13.08
C VAL A 106 7.52 10.13 -12.64
N VAL A 107 8.71 10.39 -13.16
CA VAL A 107 9.46 11.61 -12.94
C VAL A 107 9.45 12.43 -14.22
N THR A 108 8.85 13.61 -14.17
CA THR A 108 8.86 14.59 -15.26
C THR A 108 9.74 15.76 -14.88
N THR A 109 10.79 16.02 -15.65
CA THR A 109 11.66 17.19 -15.51
C THR A 109 11.34 18.18 -16.61
N TYR A 110 11.06 19.43 -16.24
CA TYR A 110 10.72 20.51 -17.16
C TYR A 110 11.94 21.39 -17.43
N GLU A 111 12.29 21.53 -18.69
CA GLU A 111 13.42 22.36 -19.14
C GLU A 111 12.99 23.79 -19.44
N GLN A 112 13.97 24.68 -19.58
CA GLN A 112 13.72 26.04 -20.08
C GLN A 112 13.40 25.95 -21.56
N GLY A 113 12.18 26.34 -21.95
CA GLY A 113 11.73 26.26 -23.35
C GLY A 113 10.43 25.48 -23.55
N GLY A 114 9.93 24.81 -22.49
CA GLY A 114 8.66 24.08 -22.52
C GLY A 114 8.79 22.59 -22.81
N ASP A 115 9.99 22.12 -23.10
CA ASP A 115 10.26 20.69 -23.26
C ASP A 115 10.26 19.97 -21.90
N SER A 116 9.95 18.69 -21.92
CA SER A 116 9.97 17.85 -20.71
C SER A 116 10.60 16.49 -20.97
N ILE A 117 11.33 16.01 -19.98
CA ILE A 117 11.89 14.66 -19.95
C ILE A 117 11.03 13.83 -19.00
N VAL A 118 10.50 12.72 -19.50
CA VAL A 118 9.66 11.81 -18.72
C VAL A 118 10.37 10.47 -18.55
N ASN A 119 10.62 10.09 -17.31
CA ASN A 119 11.17 8.79 -16.95
C ASN A 119 10.15 8.03 -16.12
N THR A 120 9.89 6.78 -16.48
CA THR A 120 8.93 5.93 -15.78
C THR A 120 9.65 4.72 -15.19
N THR A 121 9.42 4.44 -13.91
CA THR A 121 9.89 3.22 -13.25
C THR A 121 8.68 2.39 -12.84
N THR A 122 8.61 1.14 -13.28
CA THR A 122 7.56 0.20 -12.91
C THR A 122 8.12 -0.96 -12.11
N TYR A 123 7.36 -1.44 -11.15
CA TYR A 123 7.73 -2.51 -10.24
C TYR A 123 6.80 -3.71 -10.40
N SER A 124 7.37 -4.91 -10.41
CA SER A 124 6.64 -6.17 -10.33
C SER A 124 7.12 -6.95 -9.10
N TYR A 125 6.23 -7.73 -8.53
CA TYR A 125 6.46 -8.44 -7.28
C TYR A 125 6.24 -9.94 -7.46
N ASN A 126 6.94 -10.74 -6.66
CA ASN A 126 6.67 -12.16 -6.56
C ASN A 126 5.50 -12.44 -5.59
N SER A 127 5.17 -13.70 -5.37
CA SER A 127 4.09 -14.13 -4.48
C SER A 127 4.31 -13.77 -3.00
N LEU A 128 5.53 -13.40 -2.62
CA LEU A 128 5.88 -12.97 -1.26
C LEU A 128 5.87 -11.44 -1.09
N GLY A 129 5.47 -10.68 -2.14
CA GLY A 129 5.51 -9.23 -2.12
C GLY A 129 6.92 -8.62 -2.29
N LEU A 130 7.93 -9.42 -2.63
CA LEU A 130 9.29 -8.94 -2.88
C LEU A 130 9.42 -8.49 -4.34
N VAL A 131 10.15 -7.41 -4.59
CA VAL A 131 10.35 -6.86 -5.94
C VAL A 131 11.09 -7.87 -6.82
N SER A 132 10.42 -8.41 -7.83
CA SER A 132 11.01 -9.40 -8.76
C SER A 132 11.54 -8.78 -10.05
N LYS A 133 11.02 -7.60 -10.41
CA LYS A 133 11.39 -6.93 -11.66
C LYS A 133 11.22 -5.42 -11.50
N VAL A 134 12.19 -4.68 -11.99
CA VAL A 134 12.13 -3.22 -12.15
C VAL A 134 12.36 -2.90 -13.62
N VAL A 135 11.49 -2.08 -14.21
CA VAL A 135 11.66 -1.56 -15.57
C VAL A 135 11.71 -0.05 -15.51
N LYS A 136 12.79 0.52 -16.03
CA LYS A 136 12.94 1.96 -16.24
C LYS A 136 12.77 2.27 -17.70
N THR A 137 11.83 3.11 -18.05
CA THR A 137 11.62 3.62 -19.41
C THR A 137 12.03 5.07 -19.45
N LEU A 138 12.97 5.39 -20.34
CA LEU A 138 13.50 6.73 -20.53
C LEU A 138 12.68 7.49 -21.59
N ASN A 139 12.85 8.81 -21.61
CA ASN A 139 12.09 9.73 -22.48
C ASN A 139 12.06 9.35 -23.97
N HIS A 140 13.11 8.70 -24.46
CA HIS A 140 13.21 8.29 -25.88
C HIS A 140 12.70 6.87 -26.16
N GLY A 141 12.00 6.26 -25.21
CA GLY A 141 11.44 4.90 -25.36
C GLY A 141 12.45 3.79 -25.08
N GLU A 142 13.68 4.11 -24.76
CA GLU A 142 14.67 3.14 -24.29
C GLU A 142 14.21 2.61 -22.93
N SER A 143 14.42 1.32 -22.69
CA SER A 143 14.07 0.68 -21.44
C SER A 143 15.21 -0.15 -20.88
N GLU A 144 15.44 -0.02 -19.59
CA GLU A 144 16.34 -0.87 -18.83
C GLU A 144 15.49 -1.76 -17.91
N GLN A 145 15.83 -3.06 -17.92
CA GLN A 145 15.14 -4.04 -17.08
C GLN A 145 16.10 -4.69 -16.10
N THR A 146 15.78 -4.64 -14.83
CA THR A 146 16.47 -5.37 -13.77
C THR A 146 15.57 -6.49 -13.26
N LEU A 147 16.06 -7.73 -13.31
CA LEU A 147 15.41 -8.90 -12.72
C LEU A 147 16.10 -9.21 -11.39
N ILE A 148 15.30 -9.43 -10.36
CA ILE A 148 15.76 -9.70 -8.99
C ILE A 148 15.31 -11.12 -8.63
N LYS A 149 16.26 -11.94 -8.18
CA LYS A 149 16.02 -13.32 -7.77
C LYS A 149 16.24 -13.48 -6.28
N TYR A 150 15.48 -14.37 -5.69
CA TYR A 150 15.50 -14.70 -4.27
C TYR A 150 15.72 -16.19 -4.05
N PRO A 151 16.05 -16.66 -2.85
CA PRO A 151 16.19 -18.09 -2.58
C PRO A 151 14.99 -18.95 -3.00
N THR A 152 13.79 -18.39 -2.92
CA THR A 152 12.54 -19.06 -3.34
C THR A 152 12.43 -19.32 -4.84
N ASP A 153 13.22 -18.61 -5.65
CA ASP A 153 13.26 -18.80 -7.11
C ASP A 153 14.15 -19.98 -7.53
N PHE A 154 14.80 -20.65 -6.57
CA PHE A 154 15.72 -21.77 -6.77
C PHE A 154 15.34 -22.96 -5.90
N PRO A 155 14.17 -23.60 -6.13
CA PRO A 155 13.64 -24.65 -5.27
C PRO A 155 14.54 -25.90 -5.21
N ASP A 156 15.31 -26.17 -6.25
CA ASP A 156 16.18 -27.34 -6.36
C ASP A 156 17.57 -27.14 -5.74
N SER A 157 17.87 -25.97 -5.24
CA SER A 157 19.15 -25.65 -4.62
C SER A 157 19.16 -25.98 -3.12
N THR A 158 20.00 -26.92 -2.71
CA THR A 158 20.15 -27.30 -1.29
C THR A 158 20.63 -26.12 -0.42
N VAL A 159 21.43 -25.20 -0.97
CA VAL A 159 21.90 -24.01 -0.26
C VAL A 159 20.74 -23.07 0.04
N TYR A 160 19.90 -22.81 -0.96
CA TYR A 160 18.77 -21.89 -0.79
C TYR A 160 17.60 -22.53 -0.02
N ALA A 161 17.46 -23.87 -0.05
CA ALA A 161 16.51 -24.57 0.81
C ALA A 161 16.80 -24.29 2.30
N ASN A 162 18.06 -24.30 2.73
CA ASN A 162 18.46 -23.95 4.10
C ASN A 162 18.09 -22.51 4.47
N PHE A 163 18.13 -21.56 3.52
CA PHE A 163 17.68 -20.20 3.79
C PHE A 163 16.17 -20.13 3.97
N GLN A 164 15.40 -20.86 3.15
CA GLN A 164 13.94 -20.93 3.27
C GLN A 164 13.50 -21.54 4.60
N GLU A 165 14.14 -22.66 5.04
CA GLU A 165 13.88 -23.28 6.34
C GLU A 165 14.14 -22.34 7.53
N ARG A 166 15.10 -21.43 7.39
CA ARG A 166 15.42 -20.42 8.40
C ARG A 166 14.62 -19.12 8.23
N HIS A 167 13.63 -19.09 7.34
CA HIS A 167 12.85 -17.91 6.99
C HIS A 167 13.69 -16.71 6.51
N ILE A 168 14.84 -16.97 5.90
CA ILE A 168 15.70 -15.96 5.28
C ILE A 168 15.27 -15.84 3.81
N LEU A 169 14.26 -15.04 3.54
CA LEU A 169 13.57 -15.01 2.23
C LEU A 169 14.01 -13.86 1.32
N SER A 170 14.60 -12.80 1.89
CA SER A 170 14.88 -11.55 1.19
C SER A 170 16.32 -11.28 0.74
N PRO A 171 17.35 -12.12 1.00
CA PRO A 171 18.65 -11.88 0.42
C PRO A 171 18.58 -12.00 -1.10
N LEU A 172 19.23 -11.07 -1.81
CA LEU A 172 19.38 -11.12 -3.26
C LEU A 172 20.34 -12.24 -3.66
N VAL A 173 20.06 -12.92 -4.74
CA VAL A 173 20.86 -14.01 -5.31
C VAL A 173 21.38 -13.62 -6.68
#